data_865f87ad973823977882a2608f1e6ea4
#
_entry.id   865f87ad973823977882a2608f1e6ea4
#
_cell.length_a   1.000
_cell.length_b   1.000
_cell.length_c   1.000
_cell.angle_alpha   90.00
_cell.angle_beta   90.00
_cell.angle_gamma   90.00
#
_symmetry.space_group_name_H-M   'P 1'
#
loop_
_entity.id
_entity.type
_entity.pdbx_description
1 polymer ?
#
loop_
_entity_poly.entity_id
_entity_poly.type
_entity_poly.pdbx_seq_one_letter_code
_entity_poly.pdbx_strand_id
1 'polypeptide(L)'
;MSTIYSGIGWGKTRVGECDNGIIFSGTGWGRNRVGEYKNGVIYRGTGLGKTSIGEYDGDTIYSGTGWGKSRIGEYKNGTVYRGTGWGKTSIGEYDYEGAGAAAFLLLFY
;
A
#
# COMPACT_ATOMS: atom_id res chain seq x y z
N MET A 1 12.86 -0.42 -7.34
CA MET A 1 12.01 -1.44 -6.72
C MET A 1 12.01 -1.29 -5.22
N SER A 2 10.88 -1.48 -4.60
CA SER A 2 10.73 -1.36 -3.15
C SER A 2 10.09 -2.60 -2.59
N THR A 3 10.47 -2.94 -1.36
CA THR A 3 9.92 -4.11 -0.66
C THR A 3 8.92 -3.65 0.39
N ILE A 4 7.85 -4.42 0.54
CA ILE A 4 6.78 -4.15 1.49
C ILE A 4 6.82 -5.23 2.57
N TYR A 5 6.69 -4.81 3.82
CA TYR A 5 6.77 -5.71 4.95
C TYR A 5 5.50 -5.65 5.78
N SER A 6 5.08 -6.81 6.29
CA SER A 6 4.04 -6.89 7.31
C SER A 6 4.76 -6.94 8.65
N GLY A 7 4.26 -6.19 9.61
CA GLY A 7 4.94 -6.05 10.90
C GLY A 7 6.00 -4.98 10.86
N ILE A 8 6.62 -4.73 11.97
CA ILE A 8 7.63 -3.69 12.08
C ILE A 8 8.86 -4.22 12.81
N GLY A 9 9.98 -3.55 12.55
CA GLY A 9 11.22 -3.88 13.22
C GLY A 9 11.78 -5.24 12.84
N TRP A 10 12.40 -5.90 13.80
CA TRP A 10 13.11 -7.14 13.55
C TRP A 10 12.22 -8.30 13.12
N GLY A 11 10.98 -8.31 13.56
CA GLY A 11 10.08 -9.41 13.27
C GLY A 11 9.24 -9.24 12.01
N LYS A 12 9.51 -8.20 11.23
CA LYS A 12 8.70 -7.96 10.02
C LYS A 12 8.97 -9.03 8.97
N THR A 13 7.98 -9.26 8.13
CA THR A 13 8.01 -10.27 7.08
C THR A 13 7.76 -9.61 5.74
N ARG A 14 8.55 -9.97 4.74
CA ARG A 14 8.32 -9.47 3.38
C ARG A 14 7.02 -10.04 2.84
N VAL A 15 6.14 -9.17 2.37
CA VAL A 15 4.87 -9.61 1.80
C VAL A 15 4.70 -9.22 0.35
N GLY A 16 5.53 -8.35 -0.17
CA GLY A 16 5.42 -7.99 -1.57
C GLY A 16 6.46 -6.98 -1.98
N GLU A 17 6.35 -6.55 -3.23
CA GLU A 17 7.26 -5.59 -3.84
C GLU A 17 6.49 -4.64 -4.73
N CYS A 18 7.11 -3.55 -5.09
CA CYS A 18 6.55 -2.67 -6.12
C CYS A 18 7.67 -2.16 -7.01
N ASP A 19 7.31 -1.90 -8.26
CA ASP A 19 8.26 -1.43 -9.25
C ASP A 19 7.50 -0.68 -10.34
N ASN A 20 7.89 0.55 -10.59
CA ASN A 20 7.30 1.37 -11.66
C ASN A 20 5.79 1.41 -11.60
N GLY A 21 5.22 1.55 -10.41
CA GLY A 21 3.78 1.66 -10.26
C GLY A 21 3.03 0.33 -10.24
N ILE A 22 3.74 -0.78 -10.37
CA ILE A 22 3.12 -2.11 -10.32
C ILE A 22 3.31 -2.69 -8.91
N ILE A 23 2.26 -3.30 -8.38
CA ILE A 23 2.28 -3.90 -7.05
C ILE A 23 2.30 -5.42 -7.19
N PHE A 24 3.24 -6.06 -6.51
CA PHE A 24 3.39 -7.52 -6.55
C PHE A 24 3.11 -8.10 -5.16
N SER A 25 2.37 -9.19 -5.13
CA SER A 25 2.24 -10.01 -3.95
C SER A 25 3.37 -11.03 -3.99
N GLY A 26 4.04 -11.23 -2.87
CA GLY A 26 5.22 -12.08 -2.83
C GLY A 26 6.45 -11.35 -3.32
N THR A 27 7.57 -12.03 -3.31
CA THR A 27 8.86 -11.44 -3.68
C THR A 27 9.61 -12.38 -4.60
N GLY A 28 10.55 -11.80 -5.34
CA GLY A 28 11.43 -12.59 -6.20
C GLY A 28 10.70 -13.21 -7.38
N TRP A 29 11.15 -14.42 -7.75
CA TRP A 29 10.64 -15.08 -8.94
C TRP A 29 9.17 -15.47 -8.87
N GLY A 30 8.67 -15.76 -7.69
CA GLY A 30 7.29 -16.23 -7.52
C GLY A 30 6.27 -15.13 -7.29
N ARG A 31 6.66 -13.88 -7.43
CA ARG A 31 5.73 -12.78 -7.17
C ARG A 31 4.67 -12.70 -8.25
N ASN A 32 3.51 -12.18 -7.88
CA ASN A 32 2.38 -12.00 -8.81
C ASN A 32 1.95 -10.54 -8.82
N ARG A 33 1.62 -10.05 -10.00
CA ARG A 33 1.07 -8.71 -10.13
C ARG A 33 -0.35 -8.70 -9.58
N VAL A 34 -0.62 -7.81 -8.65
CA VAL A 34 -1.94 -7.75 -8.04
C VAL A 34 -2.57 -6.37 -8.10
N GLY A 35 -1.81 -5.35 -8.43
CA GLY A 35 -2.37 -4.01 -8.49
C GLY A 35 -1.40 -3.00 -9.07
N GLU A 36 -1.83 -1.75 -9.07
CA GLU A 36 -1.03 -0.62 -9.54
C GLU A 36 -1.27 0.58 -8.64
N TYR A 37 -0.36 1.53 -8.66
CA TYR A 37 -0.57 2.81 -8.01
C TYR A 37 0.02 3.90 -8.89
N LYS A 38 -0.68 5.02 -8.96
CA LYS A 38 -0.26 6.13 -9.80
C LYS A 38 -0.95 7.41 -9.35
N ASN A 39 -0.17 8.48 -9.19
CA ASN A 39 -0.71 9.80 -8.86
C ASN A 39 -1.64 9.78 -7.66
N GLY A 40 -1.28 9.03 -6.63
CA GLY A 40 -2.08 8.99 -5.41
C GLY A 40 -3.29 8.07 -5.47
N VAL A 41 -3.47 7.32 -6.55
CA VAL A 41 -4.60 6.39 -6.68
C VAL A 41 -4.09 4.97 -6.64
N ILE A 42 -4.82 4.11 -5.96
CA ILE A 42 -4.51 2.70 -5.80
C ILE A 42 -5.51 1.88 -6.60
N TYR A 43 -5.01 0.95 -7.40
CA TYR A 43 -5.84 0.11 -8.26
C TYR A 43 -5.68 -1.36 -7.92
N ARG A 44 -6.79 -2.09 -7.98
CA ARG A 44 -6.76 -3.55 -7.92
C ARG A 44 -6.70 -4.06 -9.35
N GLY A 45 -5.82 -5.03 -9.60
CA GLY A 45 -5.59 -5.52 -10.94
C GLY A 45 -4.62 -4.64 -11.70
N THR A 46 -4.33 -5.00 -12.92
CA THR A 46 -3.35 -4.30 -13.74
C THR A 46 -3.90 -4.10 -15.14
N GLY A 47 -3.33 -3.11 -15.84
CA GLY A 47 -3.70 -2.85 -17.22
C GLY A 47 -5.08 -2.28 -17.37
N LEU A 48 -5.72 -2.58 -18.48
CA LEU A 48 -7.01 -1.99 -18.82
C LEU A 48 -8.14 -2.38 -17.90
N GLY A 49 -8.06 -3.56 -17.30
CA GLY A 49 -9.12 -4.04 -16.44
C GLY A 49 -9.00 -3.67 -14.99
N LYS A 50 -8.02 -2.84 -14.64
CA LYS A 50 -7.84 -2.48 -13.24
C LYS A 50 -8.97 -1.58 -12.75
N THR A 51 -9.22 -1.64 -11.44
CA THR A 51 -10.29 -0.86 -10.80
C THR A 51 -9.67 0.01 -9.71
N SER A 52 -9.99 1.30 -9.68
CA SER A 52 -9.52 2.16 -8.62
C SER A 52 -10.26 1.82 -7.33
N ILE A 53 -9.53 1.60 -6.25
CA ILE A 53 -10.10 1.16 -4.98
C ILE A 53 -9.76 2.08 -3.82
N GLY A 54 -8.80 2.96 -3.98
CA GLY A 54 -8.42 3.83 -2.90
C GLY A 54 -7.50 4.94 -3.35
N GLU A 55 -7.11 5.78 -2.39
CA GLU A 55 -6.19 6.89 -2.62
C GLU A 55 -5.24 7.01 -1.45
N TYR A 56 -4.11 7.66 -1.68
CA TYR A 56 -3.18 8.01 -0.62
C TYR A 56 -2.63 9.39 -0.89
N ASP A 57 -2.65 10.24 0.12
CA ASP A 57 -2.27 11.64 -0.05
C ASP A 57 -2.02 12.26 1.32
N GLY A 58 -0.95 13.04 1.44
CA GLY A 58 -0.69 13.80 2.65
C GLY A 58 -0.64 12.95 3.90
N ASP A 59 0.01 11.79 3.83
CA ASP A 59 0.17 10.86 4.95
C ASP A 59 -1.09 10.07 5.30
N THR A 60 -2.17 10.21 4.53
CA THR A 60 -3.42 9.51 4.80
C THR A 60 -3.76 8.53 3.69
N ILE A 61 -4.31 7.38 4.05
CA ILE A 61 -4.76 6.34 3.13
C ILE A 61 -6.27 6.28 3.18
N TYR A 62 -6.90 6.26 2.02
CA TYR A 62 -8.36 6.30 1.89
C TYR A 62 -8.88 5.05 1.19
N SER A 63 -10.02 4.55 1.64
CA SER A 63 -10.77 3.54 0.91
C SER A 63 -11.76 4.29 0.02
N GLY A 64 -11.86 3.86 -1.24
CA GLY A 64 -12.66 4.57 -2.22
C GLY A 64 -11.91 5.73 -2.82
N THR A 65 -12.55 6.42 -3.74
CA THR A 65 -11.96 7.54 -4.45
C THR A 65 -12.93 8.70 -4.50
N GLY A 66 -12.37 9.90 -4.66
CA GLY A 66 -13.19 11.10 -4.81
C GLY A 66 -13.87 11.50 -3.53
N TRP A 67 -15.08 12.07 -3.67
CA TRP A 67 -15.80 12.67 -2.55
C TRP A 67 -16.23 11.68 -1.49
N GLY A 68 -16.52 10.46 -1.87
CA GLY A 68 -17.03 9.45 -0.94
C GLY A 68 -15.98 8.63 -0.24
N LYS A 69 -14.72 8.95 -0.43
CA LYS A 69 -13.66 8.14 0.17
C LYS A 69 -13.62 8.29 1.68
N SER A 70 -13.16 7.26 2.36
CA SER A 70 -13.06 7.22 3.82
C SER A 70 -11.62 7.00 4.25
N ARG A 71 -11.20 7.66 5.30
CA ARG A 71 -9.86 7.47 5.85
C ARG A 71 -9.79 6.12 6.54
N ILE A 72 -8.79 5.32 6.18
CA ILE A 72 -8.63 4.00 6.79
C ILE A 72 -7.24 3.79 7.38
N GLY A 73 -6.29 4.65 7.08
CA GLY A 73 -4.95 4.48 7.60
C GLY A 73 -4.08 5.68 7.32
N GLU A 74 -2.83 5.55 7.71
CA GLU A 74 -1.81 6.58 7.50
C GLU A 74 -0.50 5.94 7.08
N TYR A 75 0.36 6.73 6.48
CA TYR A 75 1.71 6.31 6.14
C TYR A 75 2.66 7.45 6.40
N LYS A 76 3.83 7.14 6.95
CA LYS A 76 4.81 8.17 7.24
C LYS A 76 6.17 7.54 7.49
N ASN A 77 7.19 8.09 6.82
CA ASN A 77 8.57 7.69 7.06
C ASN A 77 8.78 6.18 6.98
N GLY A 78 8.15 5.55 5.99
CA GLY A 78 8.35 4.13 5.77
C GLY A 78 7.49 3.21 6.61
N THR A 79 6.56 3.73 7.38
CA THR A 79 5.66 2.94 8.21
C THR A 79 4.22 3.14 7.77
N VAL A 80 3.45 2.05 7.77
CA VAL A 80 2.01 2.09 7.47
C VAL A 80 1.24 1.81 8.75
N TYR A 81 0.18 2.56 8.95
CA TYR A 81 -0.67 2.45 10.14
C TYR A 81 -2.10 2.12 9.72
N ARG A 82 -2.74 1.28 10.53
CA ARG A 82 -4.18 1.05 10.40
C ARG A 82 -4.86 2.05 11.33
N GLY A 83 -5.92 2.71 10.82
CA GLY A 83 -6.58 3.76 11.57
C GLY A 83 -5.86 5.08 11.42
N THR A 84 -6.39 6.10 12.02
CA THR A 84 -5.85 7.46 11.91
C THR A 84 -5.81 8.11 13.28
N GLY A 85 -4.94 9.12 13.40
CA GLY A 85 -4.85 9.89 14.63
C GLY A 85 -4.21 9.12 15.76
N TRP A 86 -4.68 9.40 16.97
CA TRP A 86 -4.07 8.85 18.18
C TRP A 86 -4.23 7.34 18.33
N GLY A 87 -5.30 6.79 17.79
CA GLY A 87 -5.59 5.37 17.92
C GLY A 87 -5.01 4.49 16.85
N LYS A 88 -4.21 5.03 15.95
CA LYS A 88 -3.67 4.23 14.86
C LYS A 88 -2.64 3.23 15.37
N THR A 89 -2.52 2.13 14.64
CA THR A 89 -1.60 1.05 14.98
C THR A 89 -0.65 0.81 13.81
N SER A 90 0.65 0.75 14.06
CA SER A 90 1.62 0.46 13.00
C SER A 90 1.49 -1.00 12.62
N ILE A 91 1.35 -1.28 11.31
CA ILE A 91 1.12 -2.63 10.82
C ILE A 91 2.14 -3.10 9.80
N GLY A 92 2.97 -2.22 9.30
CA GLY A 92 3.98 -2.65 8.34
C GLY A 92 4.89 -1.54 7.93
N GLU A 93 5.84 -1.87 7.06
CA GLU A 93 6.86 -0.93 6.59
C GLU A 93 7.04 -1.05 5.09
N TYR A 94 7.63 -0.03 4.51
CA TYR A 94 7.93 -0.02 3.10
C TYR A 94 9.21 0.75 2.85
N ASP A 95 9.92 0.38 1.77
CA ASP A 95 11.15 1.06 1.38
C ASP A 95 10.85 2.12 0.33
N TYR A 96 11.53 3.23 0.42
CA TYR A 96 11.52 4.29 -0.61
C TYR A 96 10.12 4.77 -0.98
N GLU A 97 9.73 4.59 -2.21
CA GLU A 97 8.47 5.12 -2.74
C GLU A 97 7.33 4.11 -2.69
N GLY A 98 7.41 3.16 -1.80
CA GLY A 98 6.45 2.07 -1.75
C GLY A 98 5.15 2.34 -1.03
N ALA A 99 4.85 3.58 -0.66
CA ALA A 99 3.66 3.87 0.14
C ALA A 99 2.35 3.37 -0.47
N GLY A 100 2.15 3.60 -1.77
CA GLY A 100 0.93 3.15 -2.42
C GLY A 100 0.79 1.64 -2.43
N ALA A 101 1.90 0.95 -2.71
CA ALA A 101 1.90 -0.51 -2.71
C ALA A 101 1.70 -1.06 -1.31
N ALA A 102 2.32 -0.42 -0.32
CA ALA A 102 2.17 -0.84 1.07
C ALA A 102 0.72 -0.68 1.52
N ALA A 103 0.09 0.45 1.17
CA ALA A 103 -1.31 0.66 1.47
C ALA A 103 -2.16 -0.47 0.89
N PHE A 104 -1.91 -0.80 -0.38
CA PHE A 104 -2.67 -1.86 -1.03
C PHE A 104 -2.46 -3.20 -0.33
N LEU A 105 -1.23 -3.62 -0.17
CA LEU A 105 -0.92 -4.95 0.34
C LEU A 105 -1.32 -5.13 1.81
N LEU A 106 -1.26 -4.08 2.60
CA LEU A 106 -1.50 -4.19 4.02
C LEU A 106 -2.93 -3.85 4.43
N LEU A 107 -3.63 -3.06 3.65
CA LEU A 107 -4.98 -2.62 4.02
C LEU A 107 -6.09 -3.08 3.07
N PHE A 108 -5.76 -3.42 1.83
CA PHE A 108 -6.79 -3.78 0.82
C PHE A 108 -6.71 -5.22 0.36
N TYR A 109 -5.54 -5.77 0.33
CA TYR A 109 -5.30 -7.08 -0.30
C TYR A 109 -5.59 -8.29 0.59
#